data_12c17faff77e5f40df86088cfea2ad19
#
_entry.id   12c17faff77e5f40df86088cfea2ad19
#
_cell.length_a   1.000
_cell.length_b   1.000
_cell.length_c   1.000
_cell.angle_alpha   90.00
_cell.angle_beta   90.00
_cell.angle_gamma   90.00
#
_symmetry.space_group_name_H-M   'P 1'
#
loop_
_entity.id
_entity.type
_entity.pdbx_description
1 polymer ?
#
loop_
_entity_poly.entity_id
_entity_poly.type
_entity_poly.pdbx_seq_one_letter_code
_entity_poly.pdbx_strand_id
1 'polypeptide(L)'
;MEKPILEVRNLKKYFPLRRNNIFSQVKYLKAVNDVSFSVQKGETFGIVGESGCGKSTLGQTLMHLYKPTSGRIIFNGQDISFVDGKMLKELRKKIQIIFQDPYGSLNPRKKIGWILEEPLIIHGMKDRKRRMEKVSELMELAGFSTSYLNRYPSELSGGQRQRICIISSLILEPELIIADEPVSALDVSVQAQILNLMTDLQKNYNLTYIFISHNLNVVHYISTRIAIMYLGEFVEYGQAARIYTAPLHPYTTALFSAVPTLDQNKKERIIIEGELPDPVNPPVGCPFNSRCRHAFERCFKEKPEFTKIDDNHFVKCHLYGKE
;
A
#
# COMPACT_ATOMS: atom_id res chain seq x y z
N MET A 1 22.02 12.80 -5.30
CA MET A 1 20.68 12.29 -4.94
C MET A 1 20.89 11.15 -3.96
N GLU A 2 20.17 11.15 -2.84
CA GLU A 2 20.21 10.04 -1.91
C GLU A 2 19.64 8.78 -2.56
N LYS A 3 20.19 7.61 -2.18
CA LYS A 3 19.69 6.33 -2.71
C LYS A 3 18.32 6.03 -2.09
N PRO A 4 17.34 5.57 -2.90
CA PRO A 4 16.03 5.20 -2.36
C PRO A 4 16.16 4.05 -1.37
N ILE A 5 15.31 4.05 -0.33
CA ILE A 5 15.24 2.95 0.64
C ILE A 5 14.66 1.68 -0.02
N LEU A 6 13.69 1.87 -0.93
CA LEU A 6 13.07 0.79 -1.68
C LEU A 6 13.06 1.15 -3.16
N GLU A 7 13.48 0.20 -4.01
CA GLU A 7 13.35 0.28 -5.46
C GLU A 7 12.71 -1.00 -5.97
N VAL A 8 11.66 -0.84 -6.76
CA VAL A 8 10.92 -1.93 -7.39
C VAL A 8 11.06 -1.81 -8.91
N ARG A 9 11.46 -2.90 -9.57
CA ARG A 9 11.71 -2.93 -11.01
C ARG A 9 10.93 -4.06 -11.67
N ASN A 10 10.03 -3.73 -12.59
CA ASN A 10 9.22 -4.64 -13.41
C ASN A 10 8.59 -5.78 -12.61
N LEU A 11 8.10 -5.46 -11.40
CA LEU A 11 7.55 -6.45 -10.47
C LEU A 11 6.26 -7.06 -11.02
N LYS A 12 6.20 -8.40 -11.00
CA LYS A 12 5.01 -9.16 -11.39
C LYS A 12 4.65 -10.15 -10.30
N LYS A 13 3.36 -10.24 -10.00
CA LYS A 13 2.79 -11.29 -9.17
C LYS A 13 1.54 -11.86 -9.82
N TYR A 14 1.65 -13.11 -10.25
CA TYR A 14 0.61 -13.87 -10.90
C TYR A 14 0.23 -15.07 -10.05
N PHE A 15 -1.08 -15.34 -9.95
CA PHE A 15 -1.59 -16.50 -9.25
C PHE A 15 -2.13 -17.52 -10.26
N PRO A 16 -1.67 -18.78 -10.24
CA PRO A 16 -2.22 -19.81 -11.10
C PRO A 16 -3.68 -20.12 -10.70
N LEU A 17 -4.57 -20.17 -11.66
CA LEU A 17 -5.95 -20.60 -11.45
C LEU A 17 -6.07 -22.12 -11.59
N ARG A 18 -7.03 -22.69 -10.89
CA ARG A 18 -7.29 -24.14 -10.94
C ARG A 18 -7.67 -24.55 -12.36
N ARG A 19 -7.04 -25.59 -12.86
CA ARG A 19 -7.37 -26.15 -14.18
C ARG A 19 -8.76 -26.78 -14.13
N ASN A 20 -9.59 -26.51 -15.12
CA ASN A 20 -10.90 -27.19 -15.26
C ASN A 20 -10.72 -28.64 -15.76
N ASN A 21 -9.68 -28.91 -16.58
CA ASN A 21 -9.32 -30.21 -17.11
C ASN A 21 -7.80 -30.37 -17.12
N ILE A 22 -7.32 -31.63 -17.07
CA ILE A 22 -5.89 -31.97 -17.06
C ILE A 22 -5.18 -31.42 -18.33
N PHE A 23 -5.88 -31.31 -19.46
CA PHE A 23 -5.34 -30.82 -20.73
C PHE A 23 -5.49 -29.31 -20.94
N SER A 24 -6.16 -28.58 -20.03
CA SER A 24 -6.32 -27.14 -20.19
C SER A 24 -5.03 -26.39 -19.82
N GLN A 25 -4.72 -25.32 -20.56
CA GLN A 25 -3.64 -24.42 -20.19
C GLN A 25 -3.91 -23.75 -18.85
N VAL A 26 -2.85 -23.56 -18.04
CA VAL A 26 -2.96 -22.81 -16.77
C VAL A 26 -3.23 -21.35 -17.08
N LYS A 27 -4.35 -20.84 -16.62
CA LYS A 27 -4.64 -19.40 -16.63
C LYS A 27 -4.06 -18.76 -15.38
N TYR A 28 -3.66 -17.50 -15.49
CA TYR A 28 -3.04 -16.76 -14.39
C TYR A 28 -3.81 -15.48 -14.11
N LEU A 29 -4.16 -15.26 -12.84
CA LEU A 29 -4.64 -13.97 -12.36
C LEU A 29 -3.42 -13.04 -12.24
N LYS A 30 -3.37 -11.98 -13.04
CA LYS A 30 -2.25 -11.00 -13.09
C LYS A 30 -2.49 -9.88 -12.07
N ALA A 31 -2.33 -10.18 -10.78
CA ALA A 31 -2.65 -9.26 -9.69
C ALA A 31 -1.70 -8.06 -9.62
N VAL A 32 -0.42 -8.24 -9.92
CA VAL A 32 0.58 -7.18 -10.11
C VAL A 32 1.26 -7.45 -11.44
N ASN A 33 1.27 -6.46 -12.33
CA ASN A 33 1.70 -6.64 -13.70
C ASN A 33 2.61 -5.49 -14.16
N ASP A 34 3.92 -5.71 -14.07
CA ASP A 34 4.95 -4.77 -14.54
C ASP A 34 4.98 -3.43 -13.78
N VAL A 35 5.05 -3.51 -12.45
CA VAL A 35 5.11 -2.32 -11.58
C VAL A 35 6.54 -1.94 -11.28
N SER A 36 6.89 -0.66 -11.51
CA SER A 36 8.21 -0.09 -11.20
C SER A 36 8.06 1.26 -10.49
N PHE A 37 8.76 1.44 -9.37
CA PHE A 37 8.80 2.70 -8.61
C PHE A 37 9.93 2.69 -7.58
N SER A 38 10.19 3.86 -6.99
CA SER A 38 11.13 3.98 -5.87
C SER A 38 10.51 4.78 -4.74
N VAL A 39 10.94 4.50 -3.50
CA VAL A 39 10.52 5.20 -2.29
C VAL A 39 11.76 5.75 -1.59
N GLN A 40 11.74 7.04 -1.23
CA GLN A 40 12.84 7.68 -0.50
C GLN A 40 12.71 7.43 1.00
N LYS A 41 13.82 7.52 1.73
CA LYS A 41 13.79 7.39 3.18
C LYS A 41 12.99 8.55 3.80
N GLY A 42 12.12 8.24 4.77
CA GLY A 42 11.25 9.21 5.42
C GLY A 42 10.04 9.66 4.58
N GLU A 43 9.87 9.12 3.36
CA GLU A 43 8.75 9.42 2.48
C GLU A 43 7.49 8.62 2.87
N THR A 44 6.31 9.21 2.64
CA THR A 44 5.06 8.45 2.54
C THR A 44 4.67 8.35 1.06
N PHE A 45 4.77 7.14 0.50
CA PHE A 45 4.36 6.83 -0.86
C PHE A 45 2.97 6.20 -0.87
N GLY A 46 1.98 6.94 -1.39
CA GLY A 46 0.59 6.50 -1.46
C GLY A 46 0.32 5.60 -2.68
N ILE A 47 -0.48 4.56 -2.52
CA ILE A 47 -0.97 3.72 -3.63
C ILE A 47 -2.48 3.71 -3.59
N VAL A 48 -3.11 4.15 -4.67
CA VAL A 48 -4.56 4.34 -4.78
C VAL A 48 -5.12 3.62 -5.99
N GLY A 49 -6.38 3.22 -5.93
CA GLY A 49 -7.11 2.59 -7.03
C GLY A 49 -8.36 1.87 -6.56
N GLU A 50 -9.19 1.42 -7.49
CA GLU A 50 -10.41 0.65 -7.18
C GLU A 50 -10.11 -0.64 -6.40
N SER A 51 -11.12 -1.16 -5.68
CA SER A 51 -11.01 -2.46 -5.02
C SER A 51 -10.70 -3.56 -6.05
N GLY A 52 -9.81 -4.49 -5.69
CA GLY A 52 -9.41 -5.59 -6.59
C GLY A 52 -8.35 -5.22 -7.64
N CYS A 53 -7.87 -3.97 -7.74
CA CYS A 53 -6.85 -3.60 -8.73
C CYS A 53 -5.42 -4.10 -8.42
N GLY A 54 -5.18 -4.77 -7.27
CA GLY A 54 -3.89 -5.40 -6.95
C GLY A 54 -3.06 -4.74 -5.84
N LYS A 55 -3.52 -3.65 -5.21
CA LYS A 55 -2.78 -2.87 -4.18
C LYS A 55 -2.29 -3.72 -3.01
N SER A 56 -3.20 -4.44 -2.35
CA SER A 56 -2.85 -5.30 -1.21
C SER A 56 -1.91 -6.43 -1.64
N THR A 57 -2.09 -6.99 -2.84
CA THR A 57 -1.17 -7.99 -3.39
C THR A 57 0.22 -7.41 -3.60
N LEU A 58 0.33 -6.16 -4.07
CA LEU A 58 1.62 -5.48 -4.19
C LEU A 58 2.27 -5.32 -2.81
N GLY A 59 1.55 -4.78 -1.81
CA GLY A 59 2.06 -4.64 -0.44
C GLY A 59 2.53 -5.97 0.16
N GLN A 60 1.73 -7.03 0.03
CA GLN A 60 2.06 -8.37 0.52
C GLN A 60 3.24 -9.02 -0.23
N THR A 61 3.43 -8.68 -1.52
CA THR A 61 4.59 -9.14 -2.29
C THR A 61 5.86 -8.42 -1.83
N LEU A 62 5.80 -7.13 -1.54
CA LEU A 62 6.93 -6.35 -1.00
C LEU A 62 7.36 -6.86 0.38
N MET A 63 6.42 -7.34 1.19
CA MET A 63 6.66 -7.95 2.51
C MET A 63 7.11 -9.42 2.43
N HIS A 64 7.20 -10.01 1.23
CA HIS A 64 7.45 -11.45 1.03
C HIS A 64 6.45 -12.40 1.71
N LEU A 65 5.19 -11.96 1.85
CA LEU A 65 4.08 -12.89 2.14
C LEU A 65 3.73 -13.69 0.88
N TYR A 66 3.87 -13.05 -0.30
CA TYR A 66 3.87 -13.73 -1.59
C TYR A 66 5.24 -13.57 -2.27
N LYS A 67 5.79 -14.67 -2.76
CA LYS A 67 6.99 -14.61 -3.62
C LYS A 67 6.61 -13.93 -4.94
N PRO A 68 7.41 -12.99 -5.46
CA PRO A 68 7.19 -12.43 -6.78
C PRO A 68 7.24 -13.51 -7.88
N THR A 69 6.50 -13.30 -8.96
CA THR A 69 6.60 -14.16 -10.15
C THR A 69 7.86 -13.80 -10.95
N SER A 70 8.14 -12.50 -11.08
CA SER A 70 9.33 -11.95 -11.70
C SER A 70 9.52 -10.48 -11.30
N GLY A 71 10.63 -9.88 -11.72
CA GLY A 71 11.01 -8.51 -11.37
C GLY A 71 11.97 -8.48 -10.20
N ARG A 72 12.32 -7.27 -9.74
CA ARG A 72 13.27 -7.07 -8.63
C ARG A 72 12.69 -6.15 -7.57
N ILE A 73 13.03 -6.47 -6.33
CA ILE A 73 12.78 -5.64 -5.13
C ILE A 73 14.13 -5.39 -4.49
N ILE A 74 14.55 -4.12 -4.43
CA ILE A 74 15.84 -3.72 -3.89
C ILE A 74 15.54 -2.88 -2.64
N PHE A 75 16.01 -3.32 -1.48
CA PHE A 75 15.83 -2.63 -0.20
C PHE A 75 17.20 -2.26 0.37
N ASN A 76 17.41 -0.98 0.70
CA ASN A 76 18.72 -0.44 1.11
C ASN A 76 19.87 -0.84 0.19
N GLY A 77 19.61 -0.87 -1.14
CA GLY A 77 20.58 -1.24 -2.15
C GLY A 77 20.85 -2.76 -2.30
N GLN A 78 20.19 -3.60 -1.49
CA GLN A 78 20.30 -5.06 -1.55
C GLN A 78 19.10 -5.65 -2.29
N ASP A 79 19.33 -6.54 -3.26
CA ASP A 79 18.26 -7.29 -3.93
C ASP A 79 17.68 -8.31 -2.94
N ILE A 80 16.38 -8.15 -2.66
CA ILE A 80 15.63 -9.00 -1.73
C ILE A 80 14.54 -9.81 -2.45
N SER A 81 14.52 -9.85 -3.78
CA SER A 81 13.42 -10.42 -4.58
C SER A 81 13.05 -11.85 -4.22
N PHE A 82 14.02 -12.68 -3.86
CA PHE A 82 13.83 -14.11 -3.62
C PHE A 82 14.50 -14.59 -2.33
N VAL A 83 14.48 -13.75 -1.29
CA VAL A 83 15.04 -14.11 0.02
C VAL A 83 14.17 -15.15 0.73
N ASP A 84 14.82 -15.98 1.55
CA ASP A 84 14.19 -17.00 2.39
C ASP A 84 14.93 -17.19 3.71
N GLY A 85 14.44 -18.09 4.55
CA GLY A 85 15.09 -18.53 5.77
C GLY A 85 15.54 -17.39 6.69
N LYS A 86 16.84 -17.39 7.03
CA LYS A 86 17.43 -16.42 7.97
C LYS A 86 17.38 -14.99 7.42
N MET A 87 17.62 -14.80 6.13
CA MET A 87 17.59 -13.49 5.49
C MET A 87 16.18 -12.88 5.52
N LEU A 88 15.14 -13.68 5.26
CA LEU A 88 13.76 -13.26 5.37
C LEU A 88 13.40 -12.85 6.82
N LYS A 89 13.91 -13.57 7.82
CA LYS A 89 13.70 -13.23 9.24
C LYS A 89 14.30 -11.87 9.58
N GLU A 90 15.51 -11.56 9.11
CA GLU A 90 16.15 -10.25 9.31
C GLU A 90 15.43 -9.15 8.53
N LEU A 91 14.95 -9.42 7.31
CA LEU A 91 14.17 -8.48 6.52
C LEU A 91 12.88 -8.09 7.25
N ARG A 92 12.19 -9.05 7.89
CA ARG A 92 10.96 -8.82 8.65
C ARG A 92 11.14 -7.97 9.91
N LYS A 93 12.36 -7.72 10.38
CA LYS A 93 12.60 -6.68 11.39
C LYS A 93 12.52 -5.29 10.79
N LYS A 94 13.01 -5.13 9.55
CA LYS A 94 13.19 -3.84 8.89
C LYS A 94 11.98 -3.39 8.10
N ILE A 95 11.18 -4.34 7.62
CA ILE A 95 9.94 -4.08 6.88
C ILE A 95 8.79 -4.70 7.66
N GLN A 96 7.79 -3.89 8.00
CA GLN A 96 6.60 -4.33 8.74
C GLN A 96 5.33 -4.00 7.93
N ILE A 97 4.21 -4.63 8.30
CA ILE A 97 2.92 -4.42 7.65
C ILE A 97 1.83 -4.16 8.71
N ILE A 98 0.99 -3.18 8.42
CA ILE A 98 -0.28 -2.94 9.11
C ILE A 98 -1.36 -3.43 8.17
N PHE A 99 -2.12 -4.46 8.58
CA PHE A 99 -3.18 -5.06 7.77
C PHE A 99 -4.49 -4.28 7.85
N GLN A 100 -5.32 -4.44 6.84
CA GLN A 100 -6.64 -3.83 6.71
C GLN A 100 -7.60 -4.20 7.85
N ASP A 101 -7.57 -5.46 8.32
CA ASP A 101 -8.44 -5.95 9.39
C ASP A 101 -7.70 -6.03 10.72
N PRO A 102 -7.96 -5.10 11.66
CA PRO A 102 -7.36 -5.14 12.99
C PRO A 102 -7.88 -6.30 13.85
N TYR A 103 -9.06 -6.85 13.54
CA TYR A 103 -9.60 -8.01 14.26
C TYR A 103 -8.84 -9.29 13.92
N GLY A 104 -8.54 -9.50 12.64
CA GLY A 104 -7.76 -10.65 12.18
C GLY A 104 -6.26 -10.55 12.48
N SER A 105 -5.76 -9.34 12.73
CA SER A 105 -4.33 -9.09 12.95
C SER A 105 -3.85 -9.38 14.36
N LEU A 106 -4.73 -9.28 15.37
CA LEU A 106 -4.40 -9.52 16.77
C LEU A 106 -4.93 -10.90 17.21
N ASN A 107 -4.08 -11.72 17.85
CA ASN A 107 -4.53 -13.00 18.37
C ASN A 107 -5.56 -12.79 19.50
N PRO A 108 -6.85 -13.15 19.31
CA PRO A 108 -7.93 -12.87 20.27
C PRO A 108 -7.78 -13.62 21.61
N ARG A 109 -6.95 -14.66 21.63
CA ARG A 109 -6.72 -15.49 22.84
C ARG A 109 -5.55 -15.02 23.69
N LYS A 110 -4.85 -13.97 23.23
CA LYS A 110 -3.67 -13.43 23.92
C LYS A 110 -3.94 -12.03 24.44
N LYS A 111 -3.34 -11.69 25.58
CA LYS A 111 -3.38 -10.35 26.14
C LYS A 111 -2.53 -9.39 25.31
N ILE A 112 -2.86 -8.11 25.32
CA ILE A 112 -2.14 -7.05 24.58
C ILE A 112 -0.66 -7.05 24.90
N GLY A 113 -0.29 -7.13 26.18
CA GLY A 113 1.12 -7.17 26.60
C GLY A 113 1.88 -8.33 25.95
N TRP A 114 1.27 -9.52 25.86
CA TRP A 114 1.90 -10.66 25.20
C TRP A 114 2.05 -10.44 23.68
N ILE A 115 1.01 -9.89 23.02
CA ILE A 115 1.03 -9.61 21.58
C ILE A 115 2.15 -8.64 21.22
N LEU A 116 2.34 -7.58 22.02
CA LEU A 116 3.41 -6.61 21.81
C LEU A 116 4.80 -7.17 22.15
N GLU A 117 4.91 -8.08 23.12
CA GLU A 117 6.18 -8.69 23.53
C GLU A 117 6.66 -9.79 22.57
N GLU A 118 5.73 -10.51 21.92
CA GLU A 118 6.01 -11.68 21.07
C GLU A 118 7.03 -11.42 19.97
N PRO A 119 6.96 -10.34 19.16
CA PRO A 119 7.96 -10.08 18.13
C PRO A 119 9.37 -9.91 18.69
N LEU A 120 9.52 -9.28 19.85
CA LEU A 120 10.81 -9.11 20.52
C LEU A 120 11.40 -10.46 20.93
N ILE A 121 10.57 -11.37 21.46
CA ILE A 121 10.98 -12.72 21.84
C ILE A 121 11.43 -13.52 20.61
N ILE A 122 10.63 -13.50 19.54
CA ILE A 122 10.92 -14.21 18.27
C ILE A 122 12.26 -13.74 17.67
N HIS A 123 12.57 -12.45 17.83
CA HIS A 123 13.81 -11.85 17.34
C HIS A 123 14.95 -11.85 18.36
N GLY A 124 14.81 -12.60 19.47
CA GLY A 124 15.89 -12.98 20.36
C GLY A 124 16.19 -12.02 21.48
N MET A 125 15.31 -11.05 21.78
CA MET A 125 15.46 -10.19 22.97
C MET A 125 15.12 -10.97 24.24
N LYS A 126 16.12 -11.50 24.94
CA LYS A 126 15.94 -12.38 26.11
C LYS A 126 15.56 -11.61 27.37
N ASP A 127 16.03 -10.38 27.53
CA ASP A 127 15.79 -9.56 28.72
C ASP A 127 14.35 -9.08 28.78
N ARG A 128 13.59 -9.63 29.74
CA ARG A 128 12.17 -9.29 29.94
C ARG A 128 11.98 -7.82 30.36
N LYS A 129 12.89 -7.28 31.18
CA LYS A 129 12.78 -5.89 31.66
C LYS A 129 12.85 -4.92 30.45
N ARG A 130 13.84 -5.09 29.59
CA ARG A 130 13.98 -4.30 28.35
C ARG A 130 12.78 -4.45 27.41
N ARG A 131 12.22 -5.67 27.27
CA ARG A 131 11.01 -5.85 26.46
C ARG A 131 9.84 -5.03 27.01
N MET A 132 9.63 -5.11 28.34
CA MET A 132 8.53 -4.39 28.99
C MET A 132 8.71 -2.87 28.96
N GLU A 133 9.93 -2.37 29.09
CA GLU A 133 10.26 -0.95 28.92
C GLU A 133 9.83 -0.47 27.52
N LYS A 134 10.22 -1.20 26.47
CA LYS A 134 9.87 -0.90 25.09
C LYS A 134 8.36 -0.95 24.82
N VAL A 135 7.70 -1.97 25.35
CA VAL A 135 6.25 -2.11 25.26
C VAL A 135 5.55 -0.94 25.96
N SER A 136 6.00 -0.55 27.15
CA SER A 136 5.40 0.57 27.90
C SER A 136 5.57 1.91 27.18
N GLU A 137 6.74 2.17 26.60
CA GLU A 137 7.01 3.36 25.79
C GLU A 137 6.04 3.48 24.61
N LEU A 138 5.88 2.40 23.83
CA LEU A 138 4.97 2.40 22.68
C LEU A 138 3.49 2.50 23.10
N MET A 139 3.11 1.92 24.23
CA MET A 139 1.76 2.10 24.76
C MET A 139 1.48 3.56 25.11
N GLU A 140 2.41 4.24 25.74
CA GLU A 140 2.30 5.67 26.07
C GLU A 140 2.17 6.53 24.80
N LEU A 141 3.02 6.28 23.80
CA LEU A 141 2.96 6.95 22.49
C LEU A 141 1.60 6.78 21.78
N ALA A 142 0.95 5.62 21.94
CA ALA A 142 -0.39 5.38 21.40
C ALA A 142 -1.53 5.90 22.32
N GLY A 143 -1.20 6.55 23.43
CA GLY A 143 -2.17 7.10 24.39
C GLY A 143 -2.84 6.05 25.29
N PHE A 144 -2.16 4.92 25.57
CA PHE A 144 -2.66 3.87 26.46
C PHE A 144 -1.91 3.88 27.79
N SER A 145 -2.65 3.66 28.87
CA SER A 145 -2.03 3.30 30.15
C SER A 145 -1.57 1.84 30.15
N THR A 146 -0.59 1.51 30.97
CA THR A 146 -0.06 0.14 31.14
C THR A 146 -1.12 -0.87 31.62
N SER A 147 -2.25 -0.41 32.19
CA SER A 147 -3.36 -1.28 32.57
C SER A 147 -3.97 -2.04 31.39
N TYR A 148 -3.88 -1.49 30.17
CA TYR A 148 -4.35 -2.14 28.96
C TYR A 148 -3.54 -3.38 28.55
N LEU A 149 -2.32 -3.55 29.04
CA LEU A 149 -1.49 -4.72 28.76
C LEU A 149 -2.14 -6.03 29.23
N ASN A 150 -3.03 -5.98 30.24
CA ASN A 150 -3.72 -7.12 30.76
C ASN A 150 -5.05 -7.44 30.05
N ARG A 151 -5.51 -6.57 29.15
CA ARG A 151 -6.76 -6.75 28.39
C ARG A 151 -6.54 -7.67 27.19
N TYR A 152 -7.65 -8.22 26.70
CA TYR A 152 -7.71 -8.95 25.45
C TYR A 152 -8.15 -8.03 24.30
N PRO A 153 -7.83 -8.34 23.03
CA PRO A 153 -8.26 -7.55 21.88
C PRO A 153 -9.80 -7.35 21.82
N SER A 154 -10.59 -8.33 22.26
CA SER A 154 -12.05 -8.25 22.31
C SER A 154 -12.60 -7.15 23.22
N GLU A 155 -11.80 -6.70 24.21
CA GLU A 155 -12.20 -5.66 25.17
C GLU A 155 -11.88 -4.23 24.66
N LEU A 156 -11.34 -4.09 23.44
CA LEU A 156 -10.93 -2.83 22.84
C LEU A 156 -11.94 -2.41 21.75
N SER A 157 -12.12 -1.09 21.60
CA SER A 157 -12.82 -0.52 20.43
C SER A 157 -12.01 -0.73 19.14
N GLY A 158 -12.64 -0.54 17.96
CA GLY A 158 -11.98 -0.66 16.65
C GLY A 158 -10.75 0.24 16.54
N GLY A 159 -10.88 1.51 16.91
CA GLY A 159 -9.78 2.49 16.87
C GLY A 159 -8.67 2.16 17.89
N GLN A 160 -9.03 1.64 19.06
CA GLN A 160 -8.04 1.17 20.03
C GLN A 160 -7.25 -0.03 19.51
N ARG A 161 -7.91 -1.02 18.89
CA ARG A 161 -7.23 -2.16 18.24
C ARG A 161 -6.29 -1.69 17.14
N GLN A 162 -6.74 -0.75 16.30
CA GLN A 162 -5.91 -0.21 15.24
C GLN A 162 -4.65 0.46 15.78
N ARG A 163 -4.75 1.24 16.86
CA ARG A 163 -3.56 1.81 17.51
C ARG A 163 -2.62 0.72 18.03
N ILE A 164 -3.15 -0.37 18.60
CA ILE A 164 -2.32 -1.51 19.04
C ILE A 164 -1.64 -2.19 17.83
N CYS A 165 -2.32 -2.37 16.70
CA CYS A 165 -1.71 -2.89 15.47
C CYS A 165 -0.57 -2.01 14.98
N ILE A 166 -0.75 -0.68 15.01
CA ILE A 166 0.27 0.29 14.61
C ILE A 166 1.51 0.17 15.50
N ILE A 167 1.35 0.24 16.83
CA ILE A 167 2.51 0.15 17.72
C ILE A 167 3.15 -1.24 17.72
N SER A 168 2.38 -2.30 17.45
CA SER A 168 2.93 -3.65 17.24
C SER A 168 3.86 -3.70 16.04
N SER A 169 3.55 -2.99 14.95
CA SER A 169 4.43 -2.88 13.79
C SER A 169 5.72 -2.10 14.07
N LEU A 170 5.72 -1.24 15.09
CA LEU A 170 6.87 -0.42 15.49
C LEU A 170 7.82 -1.12 16.46
N ILE A 171 7.38 -2.17 17.13
CA ILE A 171 8.12 -2.78 18.26
C ILE A 171 9.53 -3.26 17.88
N LEU A 172 9.75 -3.58 16.61
CA LEU A 172 11.03 -4.00 16.04
C LEU A 172 11.85 -2.83 15.45
N GLU A 173 11.37 -1.58 15.56
CA GLU A 173 12.00 -0.38 14.98
C GLU A 173 12.25 -0.53 13.47
N PRO A 174 11.20 -0.74 12.66
CA PRO A 174 11.37 -0.92 11.24
C PRO A 174 11.81 0.35 10.52
N GLU A 175 12.42 0.19 9.37
CA GLU A 175 12.78 1.29 8.46
C GLU A 175 11.65 1.62 7.48
N LEU A 176 10.81 0.61 7.15
CA LEU A 176 9.69 0.71 6.20
C LEU A 176 8.44 0.02 6.77
N ILE A 177 7.31 0.70 6.71
CA ILE A 177 6.01 0.14 7.06
C ILE A 177 5.08 0.19 5.85
N ILE A 178 4.48 -0.95 5.51
CA ILE A 178 3.43 -1.06 4.52
C ILE A 178 2.10 -1.00 5.26
N ALA A 179 1.34 0.08 5.07
CA ALA A 179 0.04 0.27 5.68
C ALA A 179 -1.07 -0.06 4.66
N ASP A 180 -1.64 -1.25 4.76
CA ASP A 180 -2.68 -1.75 3.85
C ASP A 180 -4.06 -1.40 4.40
N GLU A 181 -4.67 -0.33 3.88
CA GLU A 181 -5.97 0.21 4.28
C GLU A 181 -6.14 0.43 5.80
N PRO A 182 -5.18 1.07 6.48
CA PRO A 182 -5.11 1.10 7.95
C PRO A 182 -6.26 1.84 8.63
N VAL A 183 -7.11 2.54 7.89
CA VAL A 183 -8.22 3.35 8.44
C VAL A 183 -9.58 3.05 7.80
N SER A 184 -9.67 2.10 6.86
CA SER A 184 -10.87 1.86 6.05
C SER A 184 -12.12 1.44 6.85
N ALA A 185 -11.93 0.74 7.97
CA ALA A 185 -13.00 0.20 8.81
C ALA A 185 -13.39 1.12 9.98
N LEU A 186 -12.88 2.36 10.03
CA LEU A 186 -13.04 3.28 11.15
C LEU A 186 -13.92 4.48 10.75
N ASP A 187 -14.60 5.07 11.74
CA ASP A 187 -15.30 6.35 11.55
C ASP A 187 -14.32 7.51 11.29
N VAL A 188 -14.83 8.60 10.68
CA VAL A 188 -14.00 9.73 10.21
C VAL A 188 -13.18 10.37 11.33
N SER A 189 -13.75 10.46 12.54
CA SER A 189 -13.06 11.09 13.68
C SER A 189 -11.89 10.25 14.17
N VAL A 190 -12.07 8.94 14.22
CA VAL A 190 -11.00 7.97 14.57
C VAL A 190 -9.97 7.86 13.47
N GLN A 191 -10.38 7.91 12.18
CA GLN A 191 -9.43 7.98 11.06
C GLN A 191 -8.45 9.13 11.22
N ALA A 192 -8.94 10.35 11.52
CA ALA A 192 -8.08 11.52 11.71
C ALA A 192 -7.08 11.32 12.86
N GLN A 193 -7.51 10.73 13.98
CA GLN A 193 -6.62 10.44 15.11
C GLN A 193 -5.53 9.42 14.75
N ILE A 194 -5.86 8.39 13.97
CA ILE A 194 -4.90 7.38 13.50
C ILE A 194 -3.88 8.00 12.53
N LEU A 195 -4.35 8.83 11.60
CA LEU A 195 -3.46 9.50 10.64
C LEU A 195 -2.49 10.46 11.34
N ASN A 196 -2.96 11.21 12.33
CA ASN A 196 -2.10 12.06 13.15
C ASN A 196 -1.06 11.22 13.91
N LEU A 197 -1.47 10.14 14.57
CA LEU A 197 -0.56 9.21 15.23
C LEU A 197 0.52 8.69 14.25
N MET A 198 0.13 8.23 13.05
CA MET A 198 1.09 7.76 12.04
C MET A 198 2.05 8.85 11.59
N THR A 199 1.57 10.08 11.43
CA THR A 199 2.41 11.24 11.06
C THR A 199 3.40 11.60 12.16
N ASP A 200 2.98 11.58 13.42
CA ASP A 200 3.84 11.86 14.56
C ASP A 200 4.92 10.78 14.73
N LEU A 201 4.52 9.51 14.58
CA LEU A 201 5.45 8.38 14.59
C LEU A 201 6.47 8.47 13.45
N GLN A 202 6.03 8.88 12.23
CA GLN A 202 6.93 9.09 11.11
C GLN A 202 8.02 10.11 11.42
N LYS A 203 7.64 11.25 11.99
CA LYS A 203 8.58 12.33 12.36
C LYS A 203 9.54 11.88 13.45
N ASN A 204 9.02 11.24 14.51
CA ASN A 204 9.80 10.87 15.69
C ASN A 204 10.80 9.74 15.41
N TYR A 205 10.42 8.78 14.54
CA TYR A 205 11.23 7.59 14.23
C TYR A 205 11.82 7.60 12.81
N ASN A 206 11.63 8.69 12.06
CA ASN A 206 12.07 8.81 10.65
C ASN A 206 11.60 7.60 9.78
N LEU A 207 10.34 7.21 9.96
CA LEU A 207 9.75 6.06 9.28
C LEU A 207 9.46 6.36 7.82
N THR A 208 9.58 5.35 6.99
CA THR A 208 9.11 5.37 5.61
C THR A 208 7.80 4.60 5.52
N TYR A 209 6.80 5.15 4.80
CA TYR A 209 5.53 4.47 4.61
C TYR A 209 5.26 4.15 3.13
N ILE A 210 4.73 2.96 2.86
CA ILE A 210 3.90 2.69 1.69
C ILE A 210 2.46 2.64 2.19
N PHE A 211 1.66 3.64 1.81
CA PHE A 211 0.30 3.81 2.31
C PHE A 211 -0.71 3.42 1.24
N ILE A 212 -1.39 2.29 1.41
CA ILE A 212 -2.39 1.76 0.48
C ILE A 212 -3.78 2.14 0.98
N SER A 213 -4.58 2.76 0.13
CA SER A 213 -5.98 3.06 0.42
C SER A 213 -6.80 3.22 -0.86
N HIS A 214 -8.11 3.05 -0.74
CA HIS A 214 -9.06 3.45 -1.78
C HIS A 214 -9.63 4.86 -1.53
N ASN A 215 -9.37 5.45 -0.35
CA ASN A 215 -9.82 6.80 -0.01
C ASN A 215 -8.78 7.84 -0.41
N LEU A 216 -9.09 8.58 -1.49
CA LEU A 216 -8.20 9.59 -2.08
C LEU A 216 -7.87 10.75 -1.13
N ASN A 217 -8.83 11.19 -0.30
CA ASN A 217 -8.61 12.27 0.66
C ASN A 217 -7.59 11.87 1.73
N VAL A 218 -7.70 10.63 2.23
CA VAL A 218 -6.77 10.09 3.22
C VAL A 218 -5.36 10.02 2.65
N VAL A 219 -5.23 9.49 1.42
CA VAL A 219 -3.92 9.37 0.77
C VAL A 219 -3.32 10.74 0.46
N HIS A 220 -4.13 11.69 -0.02
CA HIS A 220 -3.67 13.06 -0.26
C HIS A 220 -3.15 13.74 1.01
N TYR A 221 -3.82 13.49 2.15
CA TYR A 221 -3.43 14.07 3.44
C TYR A 221 -2.07 13.59 3.93
N ILE A 222 -1.79 12.29 3.82
CA ILE A 222 -0.58 11.68 4.44
C ILE A 222 0.60 11.52 3.46
N SER A 223 0.35 11.50 2.14
CA SER A 223 1.35 11.09 1.17
C SER A 223 2.07 12.29 0.53
N THR A 224 3.39 12.16 0.35
CA THR A 224 4.20 13.11 -0.43
C THR A 224 4.10 12.83 -1.93
N ARG A 225 4.14 11.56 -2.32
CA ARG A 225 3.94 11.08 -3.69
C ARG A 225 2.89 10.00 -3.71
N ILE A 226 2.15 9.92 -4.82
CA ILE A 226 1.11 8.90 -5.01
C ILE A 226 1.27 8.20 -6.36
N ALA A 227 0.85 6.93 -6.40
CA ALA A 227 0.69 6.16 -7.62
C ALA A 227 -0.76 5.66 -7.72
N ILE A 228 -1.33 5.81 -8.90
CA ILE A 228 -2.68 5.34 -9.21
C ILE A 228 -2.56 3.98 -9.89
N MET A 229 -3.17 2.98 -9.27
CA MET A 229 -3.12 1.58 -9.73
C MET A 229 -4.43 1.17 -10.38
N TYR A 230 -4.34 0.60 -11.57
CA TYR A 230 -5.46 0.04 -12.31
C TYR A 230 -5.07 -1.31 -12.90
N LEU A 231 -5.89 -2.33 -12.68
CA LEU A 231 -5.73 -3.68 -13.23
C LEU A 231 -4.27 -4.22 -13.11
N GLY A 232 -3.67 -4.10 -11.93
CA GLY A 232 -2.33 -4.59 -11.63
C GLY A 232 -1.19 -3.69 -12.08
N GLU A 233 -1.43 -2.54 -12.69
CA GLU A 233 -0.41 -1.62 -13.22
C GLU A 233 -0.57 -0.21 -12.67
N PHE A 234 0.54 0.54 -12.58
CA PHE A 234 0.46 1.97 -12.36
C PHE A 234 0.13 2.67 -13.68
N VAL A 235 -0.87 3.57 -13.63
CA VAL A 235 -1.31 4.37 -14.78
C VAL A 235 -0.85 5.82 -14.67
N GLU A 236 -0.63 6.32 -13.47
CA GLU A 236 -0.15 7.66 -13.19
C GLU A 236 0.57 7.68 -11.84
N TYR A 237 1.69 8.39 -11.72
CA TYR A 237 2.34 8.61 -10.42
C TYR A 237 3.11 9.93 -10.39
N GLY A 238 3.22 10.52 -9.21
CA GLY A 238 3.92 11.78 -9.02
C GLY A 238 3.70 12.39 -7.65
N GLN A 239 3.97 13.69 -7.51
CA GLN A 239 3.67 14.43 -6.29
C GLN A 239 2.17 14.44 -6.00
N ALA A 240 1.79 14.13 -4.76
CA ALA A 240 0.39 14.02 -4.36
C ALA A 240 -0.41 15.29 -4.66
N ALA A 241 0.13 16.46 -4.30
CA ALA A 241 -0.52 17.74 -4.55
C ALA A 241 -0.74 18.00 -6.05
N ARG A 242 0.21 17.60 -6.90
CA ARG A 242 0.13 17.81 -8.36
C ARG A 242 -0.95 16.91 -8.98
N ILE A 243 -0.94 15.64 -8.66
CA ILE A 243 -1.95 14.69 -9.17
C ILE A 243 -3.35 15.06 -8.67
N TYR A 244 -3.47 15.55 -7.44
CA TYR A 244 -4.77 15.99 -6.90
C TYR A 244 -5.34 17.19 -7.65
N THR A 245 -4.50 18.18 -7.98
CA THR A 245 -4.94 19.43 -8.66
C THR A 245 -5.09 19.27 -10.16
N ALA A 246 -4.23 18.48 -10.80
CA ALA A 246 -4.15 18.29 -12.25
C ALA A 246 -3.90 16.83 -12.63
N PRO A 247 -4.88 15.93 -12.40
CA PRO A 247 -4.80 14.55 -12.84
C PRO A 247 -4.78 14.48 -14.36
N LEU A 248 -3.95 13.60 -14.92
CA LEU A 248 -3.76 13.49 -16.37
C LEU A 248 -4.43 12.25 -16.94
N HIS A 249 -4.26 11.10 -16.32
CA HIS A 249 -4.89 9.89 -16.84
C HIS A 249 -6.42 9.96 -16.70
N PRO A 250 -7.23 9.63 -17.74
CA PRO A 250 -8.68 9.68 -17.66
C PRO A 250 -9.30 8.91 -16.47
N TYR A 251 -8.69 7.79 -16.09
CA TYR A 251 -9.07 7.05 -14.89
C TYR A 251 -8.82 7.85 -13.62
N THR A 252 -7.66 8.49 -13.49
CA THR A 252 -7.32 9.35 -12.34
C THR A 252 -8.27 10.52 -12.24
N THR A 253 -8.54 11.19 -13.38
CA THR A 253 -9.50 12.31 -13.44
C THR A 253 -10.88 11.89 -12.97
N ALA A 254 -11.36 10.72 -13.40
CA ALA A 254 -12.66 10.20 -12.99
C ALA A 254 -12.69 9.85 -11.48
N LEU A 255 -11.63 9.21 -10.95
CA LEU A 255 -11.53 8.92 -9.52
C LEU A 255 -11.58 10.19 -8.67
N PHE A 256 -10.82 11.23 -9.03
CA PHE A 256 -10.81 12.50 -8.28
C PHE A 256 -12.10 13.31 -8.45
N SER A 257 -12.80 13.18 -9.57
CA SER A 257 -14.10 13.83 -9.75
C SER A 257 -15.19 13.31 -8.80
N ALA A 258 -15.03 12.10 -8.28
CA ALA A 258 -15.95 11.49 -7.33
C ALA A 258 -15.69 11.93 -5.87
N VAL A 259 -14.58 12.62 -5.60
CA VAL A 259 -14.23 13.11 -4.26
C VAL A 259 -15.10 14.32 -3.92
N PRO A 260 -15.85 14.32 -2.79
CA PRO A 260 -16.60 15.48 -2.34
C PRO A 260 -15.64 16.64 -2.01
N THR A 261 -15.85 17.80 -2.61
CA THR A 261 -15.13 19.04 -2.30
C THR A 261 -16.11 20.08 -1.74
N LEU A 262 -15.64 20.95 -0.85
CA LEU A 262 -16.44 22.08 -0.32
C LEU A 262 -16.58 23.21 -1.36
N ASP A 263 -15.88 23.15 -2.48
CA ASP A 263 -15.88 24.16 -3.52
C ASP A 263 -17.17 24.09 -4.33
N GLN A 264 -17.90 25.22 -4.39
CA GLN A 264 -19.17 25.33 -5.11
C GLN A 264 -19.05 25.27 -6.63
N ASN A 265 -17.84 25.44 -7.18
CA ASN A 265 -17.52 25.30 -8.61
C ASN A 265 -17.22 23.84 -8.99
N LYS A 266 -18.08 22.91 -8.61
CA LYS A 266 -17.91 21.48 -8.90
C LYS A 266 -17.76 21.23 -10.40
N LYS A 267 -16.60 20.65 -10.79
CA LYS A 267 -16.52 19.88 -12.05
C LYS A 267 -17.53 18.75 -11.99
N GLU A 268 -18.29 18.56 -13.05
CA GLU A 268 -19.25 17.45 -13.14
C GLU A 268 -18.59 16.11 -12.76
N ARG A 269 -19.27 15.33 -11.95
CA ARG A 269 -18.81 14.00 -11.57
C ARG A 269 -18.72 13.12 -12.82
N ILE A 270 -17.52 12.60 -13.09
CA ILE A 270 -17.28 11.67 -14.18
C ILE A 270 -17.60 10.25 -13.70
N ILE A 271 -18.65 9.66 -14.23
CA ILE A 271 -19.02 8.28 -13.93
C ILE A 271 -18.18 7.38 -14.83
N ILE A 272 -17.44 6.45 -14.24
CA ILE A 272 -16.74 5.40 -14.97
C ILE A 272 -17.75 4.31 -15.29
N GLU A 273 -18.08 4.14 -16.55
CA GLU A 273 -19.03 3.14 -17.01
C GLU A 273 -18.37 1.76 -17.17
N GLY A 274 -19.16 0.70 -17.00
CA GLY A 274 -18.73 -0.69 -17.17
C GLY A 274 -17.99 -1.27 -15.95
N GLU A 275 -17.86 -2.58 -15.96
CA GLU A 275 -17.18 -3.35 -14.91
C GLU A 275 -15.66 -3.34 -15.10
N LEU A 276 -14.91 -3.65 -14.02
CA LEU A 276 -13.48 -3.84 -14.10
C LEU A 276 -13.18 -5.01 -15.06
N PRO A 277 -12.29 -4.84 -16.06
CA PRO A 277 -11.94 -5.95 -16.96
C PRO A 277 -11.36 -7.14 -16.21
N ASP A 278 -11.52 -8.34 -16.80
CA ASP A 278 -11.00 -9.59 -16.24
C ASP A 278 -9.46 -9.54 -16.11
N PRO A 279 -8.91 -9.60 -14.89
CA PRO A 279 -7.46 -9.58 -14.69
C PRO A 279 -6.75 -10.86 -15.19
N VAL A 280 -7.52 -11.90 -15.54
CA VAL A 280 -6.98 -13.12 -16.14
C VAL A 280 -6.68 -12.89 -17.63
N ASN A 281 -7.58 -12.16 -18.32
CA ASN A 281 -7.48 -11.83 -19.74
C ASN A 281 -7.56 -10.29 -19.91
N PRO A 282 -6.55 -9.54 -19.47
CA PRO A 282 -6.58 -8.08 -19.56
C PRO A 282 -6.63 -7.64 -21.05
N PRO A 283 -7.18 -6.45 -21.33
CA PRO A 283 -7.17 -5.86 -22.67
C PRO A 283 -5.76 -5.84 -23.29
N VAL A 284 -5.68 -6.03 -24.61
CA VAL A 284 -4.40 -6.09 -25.34
C VAL A 284 -3.65 -4.77 -25.30
N GLY A 285 -4.36 -3.65 -25.48
CA GLY A 285 -3.78 -2.31 -25.46
C GLY A 285 -3.77 -1.67 -24.09
N CYS A 286 -4.26 -0.44 -23.99
CA CYS A 286 -4.41 0.27 -22.71
C CYS A 286 -5.37 -0.51 -21.80
N PRO A 287 -5.02 -0.83 -20.56
CA PRO A 287 -5.90 -1.58 -19.65
C PRO A 287 -7.25 -0.89 -19.39
N PHE A 288 -7.31 0.42 -19.53
CA PHE A 288 -8.50 1.25 -19.29
C PHE A 288 -9.33 1.52 -20.55
N ASN A 289 -8.95 1.00 -21.73
CA ASN A 289 -9.54 1.34 -23.04
C ASN A 289 -11.08 1.17 -23.10
N SER A 290 -11.62 0.09 -22.55
CA SER A 290 -13.05 -0.23 -22.58
C SER A 290 -13.91 0.69 -21.70
N ARG A 291 -13.32 1.42 -20.76
CA ARG A 291 -13.99 2.33 -19.82
C ARG A 291 -13.59 3.79 -20.04
N CYS A 292 -12.70 4.05 -21.00
CA CYS A 292 -12.14 5.38 -21.26
C CYS A 292 -13.00 6.15 -22.26
N ARG A 293 -13.52 7.33 -21.88
CA ARG A 293 -14.29 8.22 -22.79
C ARG A 293 -13.43 8.82 -23.91
N HIS A 294 -12.10 8.80 -23.73
CA HIS A 294 -11.13 9.35 -24.70
C HIS A 294 -10.40 8.24 -25.45
N ALA A 295 -10.92 6.99 -25.44
CA ALA A 295 -10.28 5.89 -26.13
C ALA A 295 -10.36 6.10 -27.66
N PHE A 296 -9.25 5.83 -28.34
CA PHE A 296 -9.15 5.84 -29.80
C PHE A 296 -8.40 4.59 -30.27
N GLU A 297 -8.29 4.39 -31.58
CA GLU A 297 -7.85 3.13 -32.18
C GLU A 297 -6.56 2.56 -31.59
N ARG A 298 -5.55 3.40 -31.37
CA ARG A 298 -4.27 3.00 -30.77
C ARG A 298 -4.42 2.42 -29.36
N CYS A 299 -5.38 2.93 -28.56
CA CYS A 299 -5.65 2.44 -27.22
C CYS A 299 -6.08 0.96 -27.17
N PHE A 300 -6.67 0.43 -28.24
CA PHE A 300 -7.10 -0.97 -28.35
C PHE A 300 -6.01 -1.89 -28.87
N LYS A 301 -5.00 -1.35 -29.55
CA LYS A 301 -3.96 -2.13 -30.24
C LYS A 301 -2.64 -2.13 -29.48
N GLU A 302 -2.26 -1.00 -28.88
CA GLU A 302 -0.95 -0.79 -28.30
C GLU A 302 -1.06 -0.44 -26.81
N LYS A 303 -0.12 -0.95 -26.02
CA LYS A 303 0.00 -0.61 -24.62
C LYS A 303 0.76 0.73 -24.49
N PRO A 304 0.21 1.73 -23.78
CA PRO A 304 0.93 2.97 -23.56
C PRO A 304 2.15 2.76 -22.66
N GLU A 305 3.21 3.48 -22.92
CA GLU A 305 4.38 3.59 -22.04
C GLU A 305 4.27 4.81 -21.13
N PHE A 306 5.10 4.85 -20.07
CA PHE A 306 5.15 6.02 -19.23
C PHE A 306 5.79 7.21 -19.96
N THR A 307 5.03 8.30 -20.01
CA THR A 307 5.51 9.60 -20.47
C THR A 307 5.78 10.48 -19.27
N LYS A 308 6.99 11.05 -19.21
CA LYS A 308 7.37 12.06 -18.22
C LYS A 308 6.80 13.41 -18.67
N ILE A 309 5.91 13.99 -17.87
CA ILE A 309 5.26 15.29 -18.15
C ILE A 309 6.08 16.42 -17.54
N ASP A 310 6.52 16.24 -16.29
CA ASP A 310 7.47 17.10 -15.61
C ASP A 310 8.41 16.26 -14.73
N ASP A 311 9.27 16.90 -13.93
CA ASP A 311 10.29 16.18 -13.16
C ASP A 311 9.77 15.14 -12.18
N ASN A 312 8.51 15.27 -11.76
CA ASN A 312 7.91 14.41 -10.75
C ASN A 312 6.50 13.92 -11.11
N HIS A 313 6.10 13.99 -12.38
CA HIS A 313 4.78 13.55 -12.83
C HIS A 313 4.88 12.68 -14.09
N PHE A 314 4.40 11.46 -13.98
CA PHE A 314 4.48 10.43 -15.02
C PHE A 314 3.08 9.84 -15.27
N VAL A 315 2.73 9.70 -16.54
CA VAL A 315 1.43 9.16 -16.97
C VAL A 315 1.59 8.10 -18.05
N LYS A 316 0.82 7.03 -17.94
CA LYS A 316 0.80 5.90 -18.88
C LYS A 316 -0.45 6.01 -19.76
N CYS A 317 -0.46 6.95 -20.72
CA CYS A 317 -1.63 7.25 -21.54
C CYS A 317 -1.22 7.79 -22.92
N HIS A 318 -1.84 7.28 -24.00
CA HIS A 318 -1.57 7.73 -25.37
C HIS A 318 -1.94 9.18 -25.66
N LEU A 319 -2.79 9.81 -24.84
CA LEU A 319 -3.09 11.25 -24.97
C LEU A 319 -1.87 12.14 -24.74
N TYR A 320 -0.83 11.63 -24.06
CA TYR A 320 0.39 12.36 -23.70
C TYR A 320 1.65 11.75 -24.32
N GLY A 321 1.53 10.63 -25.04
CA GLY A 321 2.63 10.01 -25.77
C GLY A 321 3.07 10.90 -26.94
N LYS A 322 4.39 10.95 -27.19
CA LYS A 322 4.88 11.51 -28.47
C LYS A 322 4.40 10.59 -29.61
N GLU A 323 3.97 11.21 -30.70
CA GLU A 323 3.69 10.51 -31.97
C GLU A 323 4.92 9.74 -32.46
#